data_575a8996793442ee30155a90b4258e1c
#
_entry.id   575a8996793442ee30155a90b4258e1c
#
_cell.length_a   1.000
_cell.length_b   1.000
_cell.length_c   1.000
_cell.angle_alpha   90.00
_cell.angle_beta   90.00
_cell.angle_gamma   90.00
#
_symmetry.space_group_name_H-M   'P 1'
#
loop_
_entity.id
_entity.type
_entity.pdbx_description
1 polymer ?
#
loop_
_entity_poly.entity_id
_entity_poly.type
_entity_poly.pdbx_seq_one_letter_code
_entity_poly.pdbx_strand_id
1 'polypeptide(L)'
;SYQDSYVRDVVPILEKEGKSLSDFPQKNGFYLISTEDGSARYYVAIDKSLSSDQSHPVTISCLRFGSDGDYFCESRIVWNNNITIAFEHLQQLYVPEAQYRGFLKDFIAYIQSLEIIKRD
;
A
#
# COMPACT_ATOMS: atom_id res chain seq x y z
N SER A 1 -5.13 -18.04 -2.51
CA SER A 1 -5.93 -16.88 -2.14
C SER A 1 -5.08 -15.62 -2.16
N TYR A 2 -5.66 -14.54 -2.65
CA TYR A 2 -4.96 -13.26 -2.72
C TYR A 2 -5.01 -12.55 -1.38
N GLN A 3 -3.92 -11.89 -1.01
CA GLN A 3 -3.83 -11.10 0.21
C GLN A 3 -3.49 -9.66 -0.13
N ASP A 4 -4.04 -8.71 0.65
CA ASP A 4 -3.60 -7.32 0.59
C ASP A 4 -2.10 -7.23 0.85
N SER A 5 -1.44 -6.24 0.27
CA SER A 5 -0.03 -5.97 0.54
C SER A 5 0.24 -5.80 2.03
N TYR A 6 -0.70 -5.22 2.77
CA TYR A 6 -0.59 -5.08 4.23
C TYR A 6 -0.42 -6.44 4.92
N VAL A 7 -1.33 -7.38 4.63
CA VAL A 7 -1.32 -8.70 5.27
C VAL A 7 -0.11 -9.51 4.82
N ARG A 8 0.24 -9.43 3.55
CA ARG A 8 1.37 -10.18 3.00
C ARG A 8 2.71 -9.69 3.51
N ASP A 9 2.90 -8.37 3.58
CA ASP A 9 4.23 -7.78 3.77
C ASP A 9 4.43 -7.13 5.13
N VAL A 10 3.41 -6.50 5.70
CA VAL A 10 3.54 -5.70 6.93
C VAL A 10 3.24 -6.52 8.18
N VAL A 11 2.15 -7.28 8.18
CA VAL A 11 1.75 -8.08 9.33
C VAL A 11 2.88 -9.01 9.81
N PRO A 12 3.59 -9.73 8.93
CA PRO A 12 4.71 -10.57 9.38
C PRO A 12 5.81 -9.79 10.08
N ILE A 13 6.09 -8.57 9.63
CA ILE A 13 7.12 -7.72 10.26
C ILE A 13 6.67 -7.30 11.66
N LEU A 14 5.42 -6.85 11.80
CA LEU A 14 4.88 -6.43 13.09
C LEU A 14 4.89 -7.58 14.11
N GLU A 15 4.50 -8.77 13.67
CA GLU A 15 4.50 -9.95 14.53
C GLU A 15 5.91 -10.36 14.96
N LYS A 16 6.83 -10.40 14.01
CA LYS A 16 8.22 -10.79 14.27
C LYS A 16 8.90 -9.83 15.22
N GLU A 17 8.67 -8.53 15.09
CA GLU A 17 9.32 -7.51 15.89
C GLU A 17 8.54 -7.14 17.16
N GLY A 18 7.31 -7.63 17.30
CA GLY A 18 6.45 -7.28 18.42
C GLY A 18 6.10 -5.79 18.45
N LYS A 19 5.93 -5.18 17.29
CA LYS A 19 5.66 -3.75 17.15
C LYS A 19 4.26 -3.47 16.62
N SER A 20 3.77 -2.24 16.89
CA SER A 20 2.56 -1.68 16.30
C SER A 20 2.93 -0.67 15.22
N LEU A 21 1.97 -0.34 14.36
CA LEU A 21 2.20 0.68 13.33
C LEU A 21 2.63 2.02 13.93
N SER A 22 2.07 2.39 15.08
CA SER A 22 2.41 3.66 15.74
C SER A 22 3.87 3.74 16.20
N ASP A 23 4.59 2.63 16.22
CA ASP A 23 6.02 2.61 16.54
C ASP A 23 6.91 3.06 15.39
N PHE A 24 6.35 3.23 14.20
CA PHE A 24 7.12 3.60 13.01
C PHE A 24 6.94 5.08 12.67
N PRO A 25 7.93 5.69 11.97
CA PRO A 25 7.82 7.07 11.55
C PRO A 25 6.66 7.30 10.58
N GLN A 26 6.14 8.50 10.57
CA GLN A 26 5.10 8.93 9.65
C GLN A 26 5.69 9.87 8.59
N LYS A 27 5.27 9.69 7.36
CA LYS A 27 5.69 10.54 6.25
C LYS A 27 4.61 10.62 5.19
N ASN A 28 4.18 11.84 4.84
CA ASN A 28 3.20 12.09 3.78
C ASN A 28 1.88 11.32 3.93
N GLY A 29 1.44 11.09 5.17
CA GLY A 29 0.19 10.36 5.44
C GLY A 29 0.34 8.86 5.52
N PHE A 30 1.56 8.36 5.64
CA PHE A 30 1.85 6.94 5.76
C PHE A 30 2.75 6.65 6.96
N TYR A 31 2.58 5.48 7.54
CA TYR A 31 3.64 4.91 8.37
C TYR A 31 4.69 4.33 7.44
N LEU A 32 5.95 4.62 7.71
CA LEU A 32 7.06 4.17 6.88
C LEU A 32 7.84 3.07 7.60
N ILE A 33 7.85 1.89 6.99
CA ILE A 33 8.58 0.74 7.48
C ILE A 33 9.69 0.43 6.48
N SER A 34 10.95 0.51 6.92
CA SER A 34 12.10 0.18 6.07
C SER A 34 12.84 -1.00 6.67
N THR A 35 13.29 -1.93 5.84
CA THR A 35 14.15 -3.00 6.28
C THR A 35 15.54 -2.45 6.60
N GLU A 36 16.29 -3.13 7.51
CA GLU A 36 17.60 -2.67 7.94
C GLU A 36 18.59 -2.52 6.79
N ASP A 37 18.53 -3.44 5.83
CA ASP A 37 19.44 -3.42 4.69
C ASP A 37 18.97 -2.50 3.56
N GLY A 38 17.82 -1.84 3.72
CA GLY A 38 17.25 -0.96 2.70
C GLY A 38 16.67 -1.68 1.48
N SER A 39 16.53 -3.00 1.54
CA SER A 39 16.02 -3.78 0.40
C SER A 39 14.53 -3.58 0.15
N ALA A 40 13.78 -3.20 1.17
CA ALA A 40 12.34 -3.00 1.06
C ALA A 40 11.88 -1.80 1.88
N ARG A 41 10.82 -1.18 1.39
CA ARG A 41 10.19 -0.03 2.04
C ARG A 41 8.68 -0.16 1.87
N TYR A 42 7.94 -0.02 2.97
CA TYR A 42 6.50 -0.17 2.97
C TYR A 42 5.84 1.11 3.48
N TYR A 43 4.87 1.61 2.73
CA TYR A 43 4.08 2.78 3.09
C TYR A 43 2.69 2.29 3.48
N VAL A 44 2.30 2.45 4.75
CA VAL A 44 1.02 1.99 5.26
C VAL A 44 0.14 3.21 5.52
N ALA A 45 -1.00 3.29 4.85
CA ALA A 45 -1.87 4.46 4.93
C ALA A 45 -2.39 4.68 6.35
N ILE A 46 -2.30 5.92 6.83
CA ILE A 46 -2.84 6.32 8.13
C ILE A 46 -4.32 6.67 7.99
N ASP A 47 -4.70 7.27 6.86
CA ASP A 47 -6.07 7.67 6.58
C ASP A 47 -6.95 6.42 6.45
N LYS A 48 -7.94 6.28 7.33
CA LYS A 48 -8.83 5.13 7.35
C LYS A 48 -9.70 4.99 6.11
N SER A 49 -9.89 6.08 5.35
CA SER A 49 -10.60 6.01 4.07
C SER A 49 -9.78 5.27 3.01
N LEU A 50 -8.47 5.12 3.22
CA LEU A 50 -7.58 4.34 2.36
C LEU A 50 -7.43 2.94 2.92
N SER A 51 -8.51 2.18 2.86
CA SER A 51 -8.56 0.81 3.36
C SER A 51 -9.28 -0.08 2.36
N SER A 52 -8.95 -1.37 2.39
CA SER A 52 -9.74 -2.36 1.66
C SER A 52 -11.10 -2.53 2.32
N ASP A 53 -12.02 -3.24 1.66
CA ASP A 53 -13.33 -3.56 2.23
C ASP A 53 -13.25 -4.50 3.44
N GLN A 54 -12.09 -5.09 3.68
CA GLN A 54 -11.81 -5.89 4.88
C GLN A 54 -11.12 -5.08 5.97
N SER A 55 -11.11 -3.76 5.84
CA SER A 55 -10.51 -2.82 6.79
C SER A 55 -8.99 -2.95 6.94
N HIS A 56 -8.32 -3.49 5.94
CA HIS A 56 -6.85 -3.48 5.90
C HIS A 56 -6.37 -2.15 5.32
N PRO A 57 -5.41 -1.46 5.95
CA PRO A 57 -4.91 -0.20 5.40
C PRO A 57 -4.20 -0.44 4.07
N VAL A 58 -4.46 0.43 3.11
CA VAL A 58 -3.78 0.37 1.82
C VAL A 58 -2.28 0.50 2.05
N THR A 59 -1.52 -0.41 1.47
CA THR A 59 -0.07 -0.48 1.65
C THR A 59 0.61 -0.47 0.29
N ILE A 60 1.62 0.37 0.15
CA ILE A 60 2.50 0.40 -1.02
C ILE A 60 3.78 -0.31 -0.63
N SER A 61 4.08 -1.41 -1.32
CA SER A 61 5.28 -2.20 -1.08
C SER A 61 6.31 -1.88 -2.14
N CYS A 62 7.47 -1.39 -1.73
CA CYS A 62 8.55 -0.99 -2.62
C CYS A 62 9.76 -1.87 -2.38
N LEU A 63 10.24 -2.53 -3.42
CA LEU A 63 11.45 -3.35 -3.37
C LEU A 63 12.54 -2.64 -4.15
N ARG A 64 13.73 -2.61 -3.56
CA ARG A 64 14.91 -2.07 -4.22
C ARG A 64 15.42 -3.08 -5.22
N PHE A 65 15.67 -2.64 -6.44
CA PHE A 65 16.26 -3.50 -7.44
C PHE A 65 17.47 -2.81 -8.07
N GLY A 66 18.47 -3.60 -8.40
CA GLY A 66 19.71 -3.10 -8.96
C GLY A 66 20.57 -2.36 -7.93
N SER A 67 21.72 -1.88 -8.36
CA SER A 67 22.68 -1.17 -7.53
C SER A 67 22.41 0.33 -7.42
N ASP A 68 21.44 0.84 -8.17
CA ASP A 68 21.19 2.27 -8.34
C ASP A 68 20.33 2.88 -7.23
N GLY A 69 19.80 2.06 -6.33
CA GLY A 69 18.93 2.55 -5.28
C GLY A 69 17.49 2.80 -5.70
N ASP A 70 17.12 2.39 -6.90
CA ASP A 70 15.75 2.52 -7.38
C ASP A 70 14.84 1.49 -6.73
N TYR A 71 13.61 1.91 -6.44
CA TYR A 71 12.58 1.04 -5.89
C TYR A 71 11.50 0.78 -6.91
N PHE A 72 11.05 -0.46 -6.93
CA PHE A 72 9.87 -0.90 -7.68
C PHE A 72 8.73 -1.04 -6.70
N CYS A 73 7.65 -0.30 -6.92
CA CYS A 73 6.54 -0.22 -5.97
C CYS A 73 5.28 -0.84 -6.54
N GLU A 74 4.57 -1.58 -5.70
CA GLU A 74 3.24 -2.10 -6.01
C GLU A 74 2.32 -1.91 -4.82
N SER A 75 1.02 -1.87 -5.07
CA SER A 75 0.02 -1.94 -4.02
C SER A 75 -1.06 -2.93 -4.44
N ARG A 76 -1.28 -3.92 -3.61
CA ARG A 76 -2.33 -4.93 -3.85
C ARG A 76 -3.42 -4.74 -2.81
N ILE A 77 -4.64 -4.51 -3.30
CA ILE A 77 -5.83 -4.29 -2.48
C ILE A 77 -6.85 -5.37 -2.87
N VAL A 78 -7.24 -6.18 -1.91
CA VAL A 78 -8.30 -7.17 -2.14
C VAL A 78 -9.64 -6.47 -1.95
N TRP A 79 -10.50 -6.55 -2.96
CA TRP A 79 -11.79 -5.88 -2.97
C TRP A 79 -12.89 -6.88 -3.32
N ASN A 80 -13.98 -6.87 -2.53
CA ASN A 80 -15.13 -7.79 -2.70
C ASN A 80 -14.74 -9.27 -2.66
N ASN A 81 -13.70 -9.63 -1.90
CA ASN A 81 -13.19 -10.99 -1.72
C ASN A 81 -12.70 -11.68 -3.01
N ASN A 82 -13.07 -11.18 -4.18
CA ASN A 82 -12.80 -11.85 -5.45
C ASN A 82 -11.97 -11.03 -6.43
N ILE A 83 -11.74 -9.75 -6.13
CA ILE A 83 -11.03 -8.85 -7.03
C ILE A 83 -9.78 -8.36 -6.32
N THR A 84 -8.63 -8.60 -6.93
CA THR A 84 -7.38 -8.01 -6.49
C THR A 84 -7.03 -6.87 -7.43
N ILE A 85 -6.81 -5.69 -6.86
CA ILE A 85 -6.43 -4.50 -7.60
C ILE A 85 -4.98 -4.26 -7.30
N ALA A 86 -4.16 -4.28 -8.33
CA ALA A 86 -2.74 -4.06 -8.20
C ALA A 86 -2.33 -2.84 -9.01
N PHE A 87 -1.54 -1.99 -8.38
CA PHE A 87 -0.86 -0.90 -9.06
C PHE A 87 0.60 -1.27 -9.11
N GLU A 88 1.05 -1.66 -10.27
CA GLU A 88 2.46 -1.94 -10.48
C GLU A 88 3.12 -0.69 -11.06
N HIS A 89 4.39 -0.52 -10.74
CA HIS A 89 5.23 0.52 -11.33
C HIS A 89 4.85 1.96 -10.92
N LEU A 90 4.36 2.18 -9.68
CA LEU A 90 4.09 3.53 -9.21
C LEU A 90 5.29 4.46 -9.42
N GLN A 91 6.48 3.96 -9.17
CA GLN A 91 7.70 4.74 -9.39
C GLN A 91 7.96 4.99 -10.87
N GLN A 92 7.59 4.07 -11.75
CA GLN A 92 7.72 4.25 -13.20
C GLN A 92 6.68 5.22 -13.76
N LEU A 93 5.57 5.41 -13.06
CA LEU A 93 4.60 6.44 -13.41
C LEU A 93 5.04 7.82 -12.94
N TYR A 94 6.23 7.90 -12.33
CA TYR A 94 6.81 9.15 -11.84
C TYR A 94 5.89 9.91 -10.86
N VAL A 95 5.12 9.18 -10.06
CA VAL A 95 4.29 9.81 -9.02
C VAL A 95 5.19 10.12 -7.83
N PRO A 96 5.42 11.38 -7.49
CA PRO A 96 6.21 11.72 -6.31
C PRO A 96 5.58 11.16 -5.03
N GLU A 97 6.43 10.77 -4.08
CA GLU A 97 5.99 10.22 -2.78
C GLU A 97 4.93 11.09 -2.11
N ALA A 98 5.08 12.42 -2.18
CA ALA A 98 4.13 13.36 -1.60
C ALA A 98 2.73 13.28 -2.23
N GLN A 99 2.61 12.68 -3.40
CA GLN A 99 1.33 12.55 -4.12
C GLN A 99 0.70 11.16 -3.99
N TYR A 100 1.37 10.22 -3.33
CA TYR A 100 0.84 8.86 -3.19
C TYR A 100 -0.54 8.82 -2.56
N ARG A 101 -0.75 9.61 -1.50
CA ARG A 101 -2.03 9.63 -0.79
C ARG A 101 -3.16 10.11 -1.69
N GLY A 102 -2.97 11.21 -2.40
CA GLY A 102 -3.98 11.76 -3.32
C GLY A 102 -4.29 10.80 -4.46
N PHE A 103 -3.25 10.19 -5.03
CA PHE A 103 -3.40 9.19 -6.07
C PHE A 103 -4.27 8.01 -5.60
N LEU A 104 -3.99 7.47 -4.43
CA LEU A 104 -4.74 6.35 -3.87
C LEU A 104 -6.19 6.74 -3.56
N LYS A 105 -6.42 7.92 -3.03
CA LYS A 105 -7.79 8.42 -2.77
C LYS A 105 -8.61 8.48 -4.04
N ASP A 106 -8.06 9.05 -5.09
CA ASP A 106 -8.74 9.16 -6.38
C ASP A 106 -9.04 7.78 -6.96
N PHE A 107 -8.10 6.87 -6.84
CA PHE A 107 -8.27 5.52 -7.36
C PHE A 107 -9.34 4.74 -6.60
N ILE A 108 -9.34 4.80 -5.27
CA ILE A 108 -10.36 4.12 -4.46
C ILE A 108 -11.73 4.69 -4.75
N ALA A 109 -11.85 6.01 -4.88
CA ALA A 109 -13.09 6.65 -5.26
C ALA A 109 -13.58 6.16 -6.62
N TYR A 110 -12.68 5.97 -7.57
CA TYR A 110 -13.00 5.43 -8.89
C TYR A 110 -13.56 4.01 -8.79
N ILE A 111 -12.93 3.14 -8.00
CA ILE A 111 -13.39 1.77 -7.78
C ILE A 111 -14.79 1.75 -7.16
N GLN A 112 -15.01 2.58 -6.15
CA GLN A 112 -16.32 2.69 -5.51
C GLN A 112 -17.41 3.16 -6.49
N SER A 113 -17.06 4.06 -7.40
CA SER A 113 -18.00 4.51 -8.43
C SER A 113 -18.38 3.39 -9.38
N LEU A 114 -17.45 2.51 -9.72
CA LEU A 114 -17.73 1.34 -10.57
C LEU A 114 -18.68 0.36 -9.87
N GLU A 115 -18.55 0.18 -8.56
CA GLU A 115 -19.46 -0.68 -7.79
C GLU A 115 -20.88 -0.14 -7.80
N ILE A 116 -21.05 1.15 -7.66
CA ILE A 116 -22.37 1.79 -7.71
C ILE A 116 -23.01 1.56 -9.08
N ILE A 117 -22.24 1.75 -10.16
CA ILE A 117 -22.73 1.51 -11.53
C ILE A 117 -23.12 0.04 -11.70
N LYS A 118 -22.38 -0.88 -11.12
CA LYS A 118 -22.61 -2.31 -11.27
C LYS A 118 -23.85 -2.80 -10.50
N ARG A 119 -24.30 -2.07 -9.48
CA ARG A 119 -25.49 -2.41 -8.68
C ARG A 119 -26.79 -1.94 -9.31
N ASP A 120 -26.73 -1.02 -10.23
CA ASP A 120 -27.87 -0.50 -10.95
C ASP A 120 -28.12 -1.33 -12.22
#